data_8d26d3a7fafa82f9d103bdd69ae1b840
#
_entry.id   8d26d3a7fafa82f9d103bdd69ae1b840
#
_cell.length_a   1.000
_cell.length_b   1.000
_cell.length_c   1.000
_cell.angle_alpha   90.00
_cell.angle_beta   90.00
_cell.angle_gamma   90.00
#
_symmetry.space_group_name_H-M   'P 1'
#
loop_
_entity.id
_entity.type
_entity.pdbx_description
1 polymer ?
#
loop_
_entity_poly.entity_id
_entity_poly.type
_entity_poly.pdbx_seq_one_letter_code
_entity_poly.pdbx_strand_id
1 'polypeptide(L)'
;MRRTVLTLSLALAICGLSLTAQTSSTNATQEVHANLNQLMRGVLYPAANVVFFPQFENPGAVKPVPGQDPSMATDPLTSSFGGWQAIENAALALAESANLLLVPGRVCSNGAPAPITDPAWATFVQEVRDAGMKAYTAAQAKDQDKMIELSETVSAACAHCHRKWRDRKTPANRCK
;
A
#
# COMPACT_ATOMS: atom_id res chain seq x y z
N MET A 1 49.76 73.98 0.67
CA MET A 1 49.38 72.99 -0.33
C MET A 1 48.50 71.96 0.33
N ARG A 2 47.13 72.06 0.19
CA ARG A 2 46.15 71.14 0.76
C ARG A 2 45.76 70.18 -0.35
N ARG A 3 46.00 68.88 -0.14
CA ARG A 3 45.51 67.81 -1.02
C ARG A 3 44.23 67.28 -0.44
N THR A 4 43.11 67.51 -1.15
CA THR A 4 41.82 66.99 -0.87
C THR A 4 41.74 65.60 -1.49
N VAL A 5 41.52 64.58 -0.68
CA VAL A 5 41.28 63.22 -1.13
C VAL A 5 39.76 63.02 -1.22
N LEU A 6 39.29 62.80 -2.42
CA LEU A 6 37.88 62.54 -2.73
C LEU A 6 37.63 61.01 -2.58
N THR A 7 36.91 60.62 -1.56
CA THR A 7 36.49 59.21 -1.38
C THR A 7 35.18 58.95 -2.12
N LEU A 8 35.26 58.15 -3.16
CA LEU A 8 34.11 57.69 -3.97
C LEU A 8 33.47 56.47 -3.28
N SER A 9 32.31 56.67 -2.65
CA SER A 9 31.53 55.57 -2.04
C SER A 9 30.69 54.90 -3.11
N LEU A 10 31.04 53.64 -3.46
CA LEU A 10 30.29 52.78 -4.39
C LEU A 10 29.23 52.02 -3.59
N ALA A 11 27.98 52.45 -3.70
CA ALA A 11 26.84 51.75 -3.12
C ALA A 11 26.43 50.56 -4.02
N LEU A 12 26.71 49.34 -3.54
CA LEU A 12 26.28 48.09 -4.19
C LEU A 12 24.82 47.81 -3.81
N ALA A 13 23.89 48.08 -4.72
CA ALA A 13 22.50 47.70 -4.58
C ALA A 13 22.35 46.19 -4.89
N ILE A 14 22.23 45.33 -3.86
CA ILE A 14 21.93 43.92 -3.99
C ILE A 14 20.42 43.79 -4.22
N CYS A 15 20.01 43.61 -5.47
CA CYS A 15 18.65 43.27 -5.84
C CYS A 15 18.41 41.78 -5.49
N GLY A 16 17.80 41.50 -4.31
CA GLY A 16 17.41 40.16 -3.89
C GLY A 16 16.25 39.68 -4.75
N LEU A 17 16.54 38.83 -5.75
CA LEU A 17 15.50 38.04 -6.38
C LEU A 17 15.02 36.97 -5.40
N SER A 18 13.88 37.22 -4.76
CA SER A 18 13.15 36.19 -4.03
C SER A 18 12.55 35.22 -5.05
N LEU A 19 13.20 34.06 -5.28
CA LEU A 19 12.58 32.93 -5.96
C LEU A 19 11.51 32.38 -5.02
N THR A 20 10.25 32.77 -5.20
CA THR A 20 9.12 32.06 -4.65
C THR A 20 8.98 30.76 -5.43
N ALA A 21 9.47 29.65 -4.87
CA ALA A 21 9.18 28.33 -5.34
C ALA A 21 7.67 28.10 -5.18
N GLN A 22 6.91 28.26 -6.26
CA GLN A 22 5.51 27.80 -6.34
C GLN A 22 5.53 26.28 -6.28
N THR A 23 5.32 25.71 -5.09
CA THR A 23 4.92 24.31 -4.97
C THR A 23 3.51 24.19 -5.55
N SER A 24 3.44 23.88 -6.83
CA SER A 24 2.19 23.40 -7.45
C SER A 24 1.87 22.06 -6.80
N SER A 25 1.09 22.06 -5.74
CA SER A 25 0.41 20.85 -5.29
C SER A 25 -0.61 20.49 -6.37
N THR A 26 -0.21 19.65 -7.31
CA THR A 26 -1.17 18.95 -8.17
C THR A 26 -1.95 18.04 -7.23
N ASN A 27 -3.11 18.50 -6.75
CA ASN A 27 -4.11 17.64 -6.18
C ASN A 27 -4.59 16.72 -7.31
N ALA A 28 -3.86 15.61 -7.52
CA ALA A 28 -4.36 14.54 -8.36
C ALA A 28 -5.67 14.06 -7.74
N THR A 29 -6.77 14.31 -8.41
CA THR A 29 -8.09 13.83 -8.00
C THR A 29 -8.02 12.32 -8.02
N GLN A 30 -8.20 11.67 -6.87
CA GLN A 30 -8.22 10.21 -6.80
C GLN A 30 -9.50 9.73 -7.49
N GLU A 31 -9.36 9.12 -8.67
CA GLU A 31 -10.48 8.50 -9.37
C GLU A 31 -10.74 7.08 -8.87
N VAL A 32 -12.02 6.73 -8.71
CA VAL A 32 -12.47 5.41 -8.29
C VAL A 32 -12.99 4.64 -9.50
N HIS A 33 -12.24 3.65 -9.98
CA HIS A 33 -12.63 2.82 -11.11
C HIS A 33 -13.26 1.48 -10.70
N ALA A 34 -12.93 0.96 -9.52
CA ALA A 34 -13.36 -0.35 -9.04
C ALA A 34 -14.28 -0.23 -7.82
N ASN A 35 -15.32 -1.06 -7.73
CA ASN A 35 -16.03 -1.24 -6.48
C ASN A 35 -15.19 -2.04 -5.45
N LEU A 36 -15.65 -2.13 -4.19
CA LEU A 36 -14.91 -2.84 -3.14
C LEU A 36 -14.64 -4.31 -3.47
N ASN A 37 -15.60 -5.01 -4.07
CA ASN A 37 -15.42 -6.41 -4.42
C ASN A 37 -14.33 -6.59 -5.49
N GLN A 38 -14.31 -5.72 -6.50
CA GLN A 38 -13.28 -5.73 -7.54
C GLN A 38 -11.91 -5.41 -6.96
N LEU A 39 -11.81 -4.42 -6.06
CA LEU A 39 -10.57 -4.09 -5.38
C LEU A 39 -10.07 -5.26 -4.52
N MET A 40 -10.97 -5.91 -3.76
CA MET A 40 -10.61 -7.09 -2.97
C MET A 40 -10.06 -8.22 -3.83
N ARG A 41 -10.75 -8.56 -4.94
CA ARG A 41 -10.36 -9.67 -5.81
C ARG A 41 -9.13 -9.38 -6.67
N GLY A 42 -8.97 -8.13 -7.10
CA GLY A 42 -7.89 -7.74 -8.00
C GLY A 42 -6.59 -7.38 -7.31
N VAL A 43 -6.63 -6.99 -6.03
CA VAL A 43 -5.45 -6.47 -5.34
C VAL A 43 -5.23 -7.13 -3.97
N LEU A 44 -6.18 -6.97 -3.02
CA LEU A 44 -5.92 -7.40 -1.65
C LEU A 44 -5.89 -8.93 -1.49
N TYR A 45 -6.81 -9.64 -2.12
CA TYR A 45 -6.87 -11.10 -2.02
C TYR A 45 -5.65 -11.80 -2.65
N PRO A 46 -5.22 -11.46 -3.88
CA PRO A 46 -3.99 -12.01 -4.44
C PRO A 46 -2.76 -11.74 -3.56
N ALA A 47 -2.60 -10.51 -3.07
CA ALA A 47 -1.50 -10.16 -2.18
C ALA A 47 -1.54 -10.98 -0.87
N ALA A 48 -2.72 -11.10 -0.24
CA ALA A 48 -2.87 -11.90 0.97
C ALA A 48 -2.51 -13.37 0.76
N ASN A 49 -2.89 -13.97 -0.37
CA ASN A 49 -2.56 -15.36 -0.68
C ASN A 49 -1.04 -15.59 -0.77
N VAL A 50 -0.31 -14.66 -1.37
CA VAL A 50 1.16 -14.74 -1.41
C VAL A 50 1.76 -14.57 -0.01
N VAL A 51 1.24 -13.66 0.82
CA VAL A 51 1.66 -13.49 2.22
C VAL A 51 1.43 -14.75 3.05
N PHE A 52 0.39 -15.52 2.76
CA PHE A 52 0.08 -16.78 3.46
C PHE A 52 0.93 -17.98 3.02
N PHE A 53 1.63 -17.89 1.90
CA PHE A 53 2.39 -19.01 1.34
C PHE A 53 3.41 -19.63 2.31
N PRO A 54 4.13 -18.88 3.17
CA PRO A 54 5.08 -19.46 4.12
C PRO A 54 4.51 -20.50 5.09
N GLN A 55 3.17 -20.58 5.23
CA GLN A 55 2.51 -21.62 6.02
C GLN A 55 2.63 -23.02 5.38
N PHE A 56 2.87 -23.10 4.09
CA PHE A 56 2.90 -24.35 3.33
C PHE A 56 4.32 -24.78 2.98
N GLU A 57 5.18 -23.83 2.60
CA GLU A 57 6.53 -24.08 2.14
C GLU A 57 7.44 -22.89 2.42
N ASN A 58 8.76 -23.16 2.56
CA ASN A 58 9.73 -22.09 2.67
C ASN A 58 9.87 -21.37 1.31
N PRO A 59 9.58 -20.06 1.24
CA PRO A 59 9.69 -19.30 0.01
C PRO A 59 11.08 -19.38 -0.64
N GLY A 60 12.14 -19.51 0.16
CA GLY A 60 13.51 -19.66 -0.33
C GLY A 60 13.78 -20.99 -1.06
N ALA A 61 12.93 -21.99 -0.88
CA ALA A 61 13.03 -23.27 -1.58
C ALA A 61 12.36 -23.27 -2.97
N VAL A 62 11.43 -22.32 -3.20
CA VAL A 62 10.71 -22.22 -4.48
C VAL A 62 11.68 -21.87 -5.61
N LYS A 63 11.58 -22.60 -6.72
CA LYS A 63 12.41 -22.41 -7.90
C LYS A 63 11.55 -21.98 -9.10
N PRO A 64 12.12 -21.22 -10.04
CA PRO A 64 11.46 -21.00 -11.32
C PRO A 64 11.09 -22.31 -12.00
N VAL A 65 10.00 -22.31 -12.75
CA VAL A 65 9.51 -23.49 -13.48
C VAL A 65 10.54 -23.85 -14.59
N PRO A 66 11.06 -25.09 -14.63
CA PRO A 66 12.01 -25.50 -15.64
C PRO A 66 11.48 -25.28 -17.06
N GLY A 67 12.27 -24.66 -17.92
CA GLY A 67 11.90 -24.36 -19.31
C GLY A 67 10.95 -23.17 -19.51
N GLN A 68 10.54 -22.51 -18.46
CA GLN A 68 9.75 -21.27 -18.51
C GLN A 68 10.64 -20.05 -18.21
N ASP A 69 10.48 -18.98 -18.98
CA ASP A 69 11.10 -17.69 -18.64
C ASP A 69 10.44 -17.12 -17.37
N PRO A 70 11.19 -16.90 -16.28
CA PRO A 70 10.63 -16.38 -15.04
C PRO A 70 9.95 -15.03 -15.18
N SER A 71 10.32 -14.21 -16.18
CA SER A 71 9.67 -12.92 -16.45
C SER A 71 8.23 -13.07 -16.98
N MET A 72 7.90 -14.26 -17.49
CA MET A 72 6.57 -14.61 -18.01
C MET A 72 5.74 -15.45 -17.02
N ALA A 73 6.27 -15.73 -15.83
CA ALA A 73 5.56 -16.50 -14.83
C ALA A 73 4.35 -15.74 -14.29
N THR A 74 3.19 -16.40 -14.29
CA THR A 74 1.95 -15.86 -13.69
C THR A 74 1.87 -16.07 -12.18
N ASP A 75 2.63 -17.03 -11.66
CA ASP A 75 2.78 -17.25 -10.22
C ASP A 75 3.90 -16.34 -9.69
N PRO A 76 3.57 -15.40 -8.78
CA PRO A 76 4.57 -14.50 -8.19
C PRO A 76 5.76 -15.22 -7.56
N LEU A 77 5.53 -16.41 -6.98
CA LEU A 77 6.57 -17.15 -6.24
C LEU A 77 7.64 -17.74 -7.16
N THR A 78 7.29 -18.04 -8.41
CA THR A 78 8.20 -18.63 -9.42
C THR A 78 8.72 -17.60 -10.41
N SER A 79 8.32 -16.33 -10.27
CA SER A 79 8.70 -15.23 -11.16
C SER A 79 10.14 -14.77 -10.94
N SER A 80 10.59 -13.81 -11.76
CA SER A 80 11.91 -13.15 -11.60
C SER A 80 12.07 -12.48 -10.23
N PHE A 81 10.95 -12.13 -9.56
CA PHE A 81 10.90 -11.58 -8.21
C PHE A 81 10.32 -12.59 -7.21
N GLY A 82 10.62 -13.88 -7.42
CA GLY A 82 10.04 -14.99 -6.67
C GLY A 82 10.63 -15.21 -5.28
N GLY A 83 10.22 -16.31 -4.67
CA GLY A 83 10.69 -16.69 -3.34
C GLY A 83 10.33 -15.63 -2.28
N TRP A 84 11.29 -15.31 -1.41
CA TRP A 84 11.08 -14.33 -0.35
C TRP A 84 10.74 -12.92 -0.87
N GLN A 85 11.29 -12.54 -2.04
CA GLN A 85 10.98 -11.24 -2.64
C GLN A 85 9.50 -11.14 -3.05
N ALA A 86 8.89 -12.24 -3.48
CA ALA A 86 7.45 -12.25 -3.75
C ALA A 86 6.63 -12.00 -2.48
N ILE A 87 7.06 -12.56 -1.33
CA ILE A 87 6.41 -12.32 -0.03
C ILE A 87 6.55 -10.85 0.38
N GLU A 88 7.76 -10.28 0.26
CA GLU A 88 8.01 -8.86 0.55
C GLU A 88 7.11 -7.94 -0.30
N ASN A 89 7.08 -8.16 -1.61
CA ASN A 89 6.27 -7.38 -2.54
C ASN A 89 4.78 -7.50 -2.24
N ALA A 90 4.29 -8.69 -1.91
CA ALA A 90 2.89 -8.92 -1.57
C ALA A 90 2.50 -8.27 -0.24
N ALA A 91 3.37 -8.30 0.76
CA ALA A 91 3.15 -7.64 2.04
C ALA A 91 3.08 -6.11 1.89
N LEU A 92 3.98 -5.51 1.08
CA LEU A 92 3.90 -4.10 0.72
C LEU A 92 2.63 -3.78 -0.08
N ALA A 93 2.27 -4.61 -1.08
CA ALA A 93 1.05 -4.41 -1.84
C ALA A 93 -0.19 -4.42 -0.94
N LEU A 94 -0.22 -5.29 0.08
CA LEU A 94 -1.30 -5.33 1.07
C LEU A 94 -1.35 -4.05 1.91
N ALA A 95 -0.22 -3.58 2.43
CA ALA A 95 -0.12 -2.37 3.24
C ALA A 95 -0.48 -1.11 2.44
N GLU A 96 0.05 -0.96 1.23
CA GLU A 96 -0.19 0.21 0.37
C GLU A 96 -1.62 0.23 -0.19
N SER A 97 -2.16 -0.93 -0.61
CA SER A 97 -3.53 -1.01 -1.14
C SER A 97 -4.59 -0.75 -0.08
N ALA A 98 -4.28 -0.84 1.21
CA ALA A 98 -5.18 -0.42 2.28
C ALA A 98 -5.60 1.06 2.12
N ASN A 99 -4.74 1.94 1.56
CA ASN A 99 -5.07 3.32 1.26
C ASN A 99 -6.25 3.44 0.27
N LEU A 100 -6.36 2.52 -0.67
CA LEU A 100 -7.43 2.50 -1.66
C LEU A 100 -8.82 2.27 -1.04
N LEU A 101 -8.88 1.69 0.16
CA LEU A 101 -10.13 1.49 0.90
C LEU A 101 -10.69 2.78 1.50
N LEU A 102 -9.87 3.82 1.61
CA LEU A 102 -10.24 5.12 2.17
C LEU A 102 -10.65 6.14 1.09
N VAL A 103 -10.53 5.80 -0.20
CA VAL A 103 -10.82 6.73 -1.29
C VAL A 103 -12.33 7.01 -1.35
N PRO A 104 -12.75 8.28 -1.23
CA PRO A 104 -14.17 8.66 -1.30
C PRO A 104 -14.82 8.29 -2.64
N GLY A 105 -16.12 8.05 -2.64
CA GLY A 105 -16.87 7.70 -3.85
C GLY A 105 -16.85 6.21 -4.20
N ARG A 106 -16.10 5.40 -3.49
CA ARG A 106 -16.12 3.94 -3.69
C ARG A 106 -17.44 3.35 -3.22
N VAL A 107 -17.94 2.35 -3.98
CA VAL A 107 -19.18 1.65 -3.69
C VAL A 107 -18.93 0.16 -3.43
N CYS A 108 -19.86 -0.48 -2.75
CA CYS A 108 -19.98 -1.93 -2.65
C CYS A 108 -20.49 -2.51 -3.98
N SER A 109 -20.41 -3.81 -4.21
CA SER A 109 -20.88 -4.44 -5.48
C SER A 109 -22.38 -4.29 -5.71
N ASN A 110 -23.17 -4.06 -4.66
CA ASN A 110 -24.60 -3.77 -4.75
C ASN A 110 -24.93 -2.29 -4.99
N GLY A 111 -23.93 -1.43 -5.25
CA GLY A 111 -24.07 -0.01 -5.49
C GLY A 111 -24.19 0.86 -4.23
N ALA A 112 -24.31 0.28 -3.05
CA ALA A 112 -24.34 1.06 -1.80
C ALA A 112 -22.97 1.73 -1.57
N PRO A 113 -22.92 2.96 -1.01
CA PRO A 113 -21.66 3.59 -0.66
C PRO A 113 -20.83 2.73 0.29
N ALA A 114 -19.51 2.68 0.07
CA ALA A 114 -18.60 2.09 1.04
C ALA A 114 -18.70 2.82 2.38
N PRO A 115 -18.67 2.11 3.51
CA PRO A 115 -18.92 2.73 4.83
C PRO A 115 -17.72 3.50 5.37
N ILE A 116 -17.06 4.31 4.54
CA ILE A 116 -15.84 5.06 4.88
C ILE A 116 -16.03 6.10 5.97
N THR A 117 -17.29 6.52 6.23
CA THR A 117 -17.62 7.46 7.29
C THR A 117 -17.86 6.78 8.65
N ASP A 118 -17.92 5.43 8.69
CA ASP A 118 -17.97 4.71 9.97
C ASP A 118 -16.58 4.78 10.63
N PRO A 119 -16.46 5.28 11.87
CA PRO A 119 -15.16 5.39 12.55
C PRO A 119 -14.37 4.08 12.62
N ALA A 120 -15.05 2.93 12.72
CA ALA A 120 -14.39 1.62 12.72
C ALA A 120 -13.76 1.28 11.35
N TRP A 121 -14.22 1.90 10.25
CA TRP A 121 -13.64 1.65 8.92
C TRP A 121 -12.17 2.04 8.87
N ALA A 122 -11.86 3.27 9.28
CA ALA A 122 -10.47 3.75 9.30
C ALA A 122 -9.58 2.92 10.23
N THR A 123 -10.12 2.52 11.40
CA THR A 123 -9.41 1.65 12.35
C THR A 123 -9.05 0.31 11.71
N PHE A 124 -10.01 -0.36 11.08
CA PHE A 124 -9.75 -1.68 10.47
C PHE A 124 -8.86 -1.59 9.23
N VAL A 125 -8.93 -0.49 8.48
CA VAL A 125 -7.99 -0.24 7.38
C VAL A 125 -6.57 -0.07 7.92
N GLN A 126 -6.40 0.60 9.07
CA GLN A 126 -5.10 0.74 9.71
C GLN A 126 -4.56 -0.63 10.18
N GLU A 127 -5.43 -1.50 10.73
CA GLU A 127 -5.03 -2.86 11.11
C GLU A 127 -4.48 -3.67 9.92
N VAL A 128 -5.10 -3.55 8.73
CA VAL A 128 -4.60 -4.20 7.50
C VAL A 128 -3.23 -3.66 7.12
N ARG A 129 -3.04 -2.35 7.20
CA ARG A 129 -1.75 -1.71 6.91
C ARG A 129 -0.66 -2.19 7.87
N ASP A 130 -0.96 -2.19 9.16
CA ASP A 130 -0.01 -2.60 10.20
C ASP A 130 0.35 -4.08 10.08
N ALA A 131 -0.63 -4.95 9.77
CA ALA A 131 -0.43 -6.36 9.52
C ALA A 131 0.48 -6.59 8.29
N GLY A 132 0.23 -5.86 7.19
CA GLY A 132 1.06 -5.90 6.00
C GLY A 132 2.50 -5.46 6.29
N MET A 133 2.71 -4.38 7.03
CA MET A 133 4.05 -3.91 7.38
C MET A 133 4.80 -4.86 8.33
N LYS A 134 4.11 -5.51 9.26
CA LYS A 134 4.72 -6.58 10.09
C LYS A 134 5.16 -7.76 9.23
N ALA A 135 4.30 -8.20 8.31
CA ALA A 135 4.62 -9.27 7.37
C ALA A 135 5.82 -8.89 6.47
N TYR A 136 5.89 -7.65 6.00
CA TYR A 136 7.02 -7.14 5.22
C TYR A 136 8.33 -7.24 5.99
N THR A 137 8.36 -6.80 7.25
CA THR A 137 9.56 -6.88 8.11
C THR A 137 10.02 -8.33 8.32
N ALA A 138 9.08 -9.24 8.57
CA ALA A 138 9.39 -10.67 8.74
C ALA A 138 9.89 -11.30 7.43
N ALA A 139 9.31 -10.93 6.29
CA ALA A 139 9.73 -11.39 4.96
C ALA A 139 11.16 -10.92 4.61
N GLN A 140 11.51 -9.67 4.92
CA GLN A 140 12.88 -9.15 4.76
C GLN A 140 13.89 -9.93 5.60
N ALA A 141 13.50 -10.34 6.82
CA ALA A 141 14.31 -11.19 7.68
C ALA A 141 14.33 -12.65 7.21
N LYS A 142 13.50 -13.04 6.24
CA LYS A 142 13.27 -14.43 5.78
C LYS A 142 12.88 -15.35 6.93
N ASP A 143 12.15 -14.81 7.90
CA ASP A 143 11.72 -15.50 9.11
C ASP A 143 10.38 -16.21 8.84
N GLN A 144 10.46 -17.49 8.47
CA GLN A 144 9.28 -18.29 8.14
C GLN A 144 8.39 -18.51 9.37
N ASP A 145 8.96 -18.76 10.53
CA ASP A 145 8.18 -19.01 11.74
C ASP A 145 7.37 -17.76 12.11
N LYS A 146 7.99 -16.59 12.01
CA LYS A 146 7.31 -15.32 12.24
C LYS A 146 6.22 -15.05 11.18
N MET A 147 6.44 -15.42 9.94
CA MET A 147 5.41 -15.30 8.90
C MET A 147 4.21 -16.22 9.16
N ILE A 148 4.44 -17.44 9.66
CA ILE A 148 3.37 -18.35 10.07
C ILE A 148 2.55 -17.72 11.21
N GLU A 149 3.21 -17.20 12.25
CA GLU A 149 2.53 -16.49 13.35
C GLU A 149 1.72 -15.27 12.83
N LEU A 150 2.30 -14.46 11.96
CA LEU A 150 1.66 -13.27 11.41
C LEU A 150 0.47 -13.55 10.47
N SER A 151 0.36 -14.77 9.97
CA SER A 151 -0.80 -15.19 9.16
C SER A 151 -2.12 -15.02 9.90
N GLU A 152 -2.15 -15.31 11.20
CA GLU A 152 -3.32 -15.03 12.04
C GLU A 152 -3.59 -13.53 12.15
N THR A 153 -2.56 -12.72 12.30
CA THR A 153 -2.69 -11.25 12.39
C THR A 153 -3.29 -10.66 11.12
N VAL A 154 -2.79 -11.09 9.95
CA VAL A 154 -3.32 -10.65 8.64
C VAL A 154 -4.76 -11.12 8.45
N SER A 155 -5.05 -12.38 8.78
CA SER A 155 -6.40 -12.96 8.69
C SER A 155 -7.39 -12.22 9.59
N ALA A 156 -7.00 -11.90 10.84
CA ALA A 156 -7.83 -11.18 11.79
C ALA A 156 -8.14 -9.75 11.30
N ALA A 157 -7.16 -9.02 10.80
CA ALA A 157 -7.33 -7.67 10.26
C ALA A 157 -8.36 -7.67 9.10
N CYS A 158 -8.26 -8.62 8.17
CA CYS A 158 -9.25 -8.79 7.11
C CYS A 158 -10.64 -9.14 7.66
N ALA A 159 -10.69 -10.05 8.64
CA ALA A 159 -11.94 -10.55 9.20
C ALA A 159 -12.72 -9.47 9.97
N HIS A 160 -12.09 -8.45 10.55
CA HIS A 160 -12.78 -7.38 11.25
C HIS A 160 -13.73 -6.61 10.32
N CYS A 161 -13.23 -6.15 9.15
CA CYS A 161 -14.08 -5.54 8.13
C CYS A 161 -15.13 -6.51 7.60
N HIS A 162 -14.73 -7.74 7.26
CA HIS A 162 -15.63 -8.73 6.66
C HIS A 162 -16.79 -9.05 7.59
N ARG A 163 -16.55 -9.32 8.86
CA ARG A 163 -17.63 -9.58 9.83
C ARG A 163 -18.58 -8.41 10.00
N LYS A 164 -18.05 -7.18 10.00
CA LYS A 164 -18.88 -6.00 10.25
C LYS A 164 -19.74 -5.62 9.04
N TRP A 165 -19.23 -5.75 7.81
CA TRP A 165 -19.93 -5.24 6.62
C TRP A 165 -20.22 -6.28 5.54
N ARG A 166 -19.31 -7.22 5.27
CA ARG A 166 -19.50 -8.22 4.21
C ARG A 166 -20.45 -9.35 4.64
N ASP A 167 -20.26 -9.87 5.85
CA ASP A 167 -20.89 -11.14 6.32
C ASP A 167 -22.16 -10.91 7.15
N ARG A 168 -22.76 -9.72 7.05
CA ARG A 168 -24.03 -9.43 7.73
C ARG A 168 -25.11 -10.43 7.38
N LYS A 169 -25.96 -10.78 8.37
CA LYS A 169 -27.05 -11.74 8.19
C LYS A 169 -28.05 -11.30 7.12
N THR A 170 -28.36 -10.01 7.06
CA THR A 170 -29.29 -9.46 6.06
C THR A 170 -28.56 -9.14 4.77
N PRO A 171 -28.85 -9.87 3.65
CA PRO A 171 -28.14 -9.69 2.38
C PRO A 171 -28.16 -8.25 1.85
N ALA A 172 -29.29 -7.54 2.00
CA ALA A 172 -29.43 -6.15 1.55
C ALA A 172 -28.45 -5.18 2.22
N ASN A 173 -27.97 -5.49 3.42
CA ASN A 173 -27.05 -4.64 4.20
C ASN A 173 -25.58 -5.07 4.05
N ARG A 174 -25.29 -6.00 3.14
CA ARG A 174 -23.94 -6.48 2.89
C ARG A 174 -23.22 -5.55 1.93
N CYS A 175 -22.04 -5.11 2.31
CA CYS A 175 -21.10 -4.48 1.40
C CYS A 175 -20.21 -5.57 0.77
N LYS A 176 -20.56 -6.04 -0.41
CA LYS A 176 -19.81 -7.04 -1.16
C LYS A 176 -19.09 -6.39 -2.34
#